data_93511c8302a90d7b25df2257d5ae0713
#
_entry.id   93511c8302a90d7b25df2257d5ae0713
#
_cell.length_a   1.000
_cell.length_b   1.000
_cell.length_c   1.000
_cell.angle_alpha   90.00
_cell.angle_beta   90.00
_cell.angle_gamma   90.00
#
_symmetry.space_group_name_H-M   'P 1'
#
loop_
_entity.id
_entity.type
_entity.pdbx_description
1 polymer ?
#
loop_
_entity_poly.entity_id
_entity_poly.type
_entity_poly.pdbx_seq_one_letter_code
_entity_poly.pdbx_strand_id
1 'polypeptide(L)'
;MRFAVLGAGAVGCYFGGMLALHGHEVGFIGRPLHVDAIRDHGLRIQTRTFDTRVSAHASTDIAAAGSADVVFICVKAGDTAEAARGLRL
;
A
#
# COMPACT_ATOMS: atom_id res chain seq x y z
N MET A 1 3.20 6.89 13.01
CA MET A 1 2.07 7.24 12.15
C MET A 1 1.71 6.06 11.27
N ARG A 2 0.45 5.82 11.06
CA ARG A 2 -0.06 4.72 10.23
C ARG A 2 -0.49 5.25 8.88
N PHE A 3 0.00 4.63 7.83
CA PHE A 3 -0.35 4.95 6.46
C PHE A 3 -1.08 3.78 5.82
N ALA A 4 -2.07 4.08 5.01
CA ALA A 4 -2.68 3.09 4.12
C ALA A 4 -2.46 3.53 2.68
N VAL A 5 -2.16 2.57 1.81
CA VAL A 5 -1.95 2.81 0.39
C VAL A 5 -2.96 1.98 -0.38
N LEU A 6 -3.87 2.64 -1.08
CA LEU A 6 -4.84 1.99 -1.97
C LEU A 6 -4.24 1.89 -3.36
N GLY A 7 -4.18 0.67 -3.86
CA GLY A 7 -3.57 0.39 -5.14
C GLY A 7 -2.10 -0.02 -5.00
N ALA A 8 -1.86 -1.33 -4.87
CA ALA A 8 -0.51 -1.89 -4.72
C ALA A 8 0.19 -2.03 -6.08
N GLY A 9 0.06 -1.03 -6.95
CA GLY A 9 0.82 -0.93 -8.19
C GLY A 9 2.20 -0.31 -7.96
N ALA A 10 2.94 -0.05 -9.03
CA ALA A 10 4.33 0.41 -8.95
C ALA A 10 4.50 1.69 -8.12
N VAL A 11 3.64 2.69 -8.33
CA VAL A 11 3.72 3.97 -7.62
C VAL A 11 3.39 3.80 -6.14
N GLY A 12 2.28 3.12 -5.84
CA GLY A 12 1.87 2.88 -4.45
C GLY A 12 2.89 2.06 -3.68
N CYS A 13 3.45 1.03 -4.29
CA CYS A 13 4.48 0.20 -3.67
C CYS A 13 5.75 1.00 -3.40
N TYR A 14 6.15 1.89 -4.30
CA TYR A 14 7.32 2.73 -4.09
C TYR A 14 7.12 3.67 -2.89
N PHE A 15 6.05 4.45 -2.87
CA PHE A 15 5.78 5.37 -1.77
C PHE A 15 5.59 4.64 -0.44
N GLY A 16 4.74 3.63 -0.43
CA GLY A 16 4.49 2.86 0.79
C GLY A 16 5.72 2.12 1.28
N GLY A 17 6.50 1.58 0.36
CA GLY A 17 7.75 0.91 0.68
C GLY A 17 8.77 1.86 1.31
N MET A 18 8.91 3.07 0.79
CA MET A 18 9.81 4.06 1.36
C MET A 18 9.37 4.49 2.77
N LEU A 19 8.06 4.64 2.99
CA LEU A 19 7.54 4.93 4.32
C LEU A 19 7.83 3.79 5.31
N ALA A 20 7.63 2.55 4.88
CA ALA A 20 7.92 1.38 5.71
C ALA A 20 9.42 1.28 6.03
N LEU A 21 10.27 1.56 5.05
CA LEU A 21 11.72 1.54 5.23
C LEU A 21 12.17 2.56 6.28
N HIS A 22 11.47 3.67 6.40
CA HIS A 22 11.76 4.72 7.38
C HIS A 22 11.05 4.52 8.72
N GLY A 23 10.51 3.34 8.96
CA GLY A 23 9.98 2.98 10.26
C GLY A 23 8.50 3.27 10.49
N HIS A 24 7.77 3.68 9.45
CA HIS A 24 6.33 3.89 9.56
C HIS A 24 5.57 2.58 9.35
N GLU A 25 4.40 2.48 9.98
CA GLU A 25 3.49 1.37 9.77
C GLU A 25 2.68 1.62 8.49
N VAL A 26 2.78 0.71 7.53
CA VAL A 26 2.13 0.86 6.23
C VAL A 26 1.29 -0.37 5.92
N GLY A 27 0.04 -0.15 5.54
CA GLY A 27 -0.85 -1.18 5.05
C GLY A 27 -1.20 -0.95 3.60
N PHE A 28 -1.01 -1.97 2.77
CA PHE A 28 -1.38 -1.94 1.36
C PHE A 28 -2.75 -2.57 1.15
N ILE A 29 -3.57 -1.95 0.32
CA ILE A 29 -4.86 -2.49 -0.08
C ILE A 29 -4.86 -2.61 -1.59
N GLY A 30 -5.06 -3.82 -2.07
CA GLY A 30 -4.97 -4.09 -3.49
C GLY A 30 -5.60 -5.40 -3.89
N ARG A 31 -5.31 -5.83 -5.10
CA ARG A 31 -5.82 -7.09 -5.65
C ARG A 31 -5.10 -8.29 -5.03
N PRO A 32 -5.75 -9.47 -4.99
CA PRO A 32 -5.18 -10.64 -4.33
C PRO A 32 -3.77 -11.00 -4.77
N LEU A 33 -3.46 -10.87 -6.05
CA LEU A 33 -2.14 -11.21 -6.58
C LEU A 33 -1.03 -10.39 -5.89
N HIS A 34 -1.23 -9.08 -5.77
CA HIS A 34 -0.26 -8.19 -5.13
C HIS A 34 -0.21 -8.38 -3.62
N VAL A 35 -1.39 -8.55 -3.01
CA VAL A 35 -1.50 -8.74 -1.56
C VAL A 35 -0.82 -10.02 -1.12
N ASP A 36 -1.05 -11.12 -1.83
CA ASP A 36 -0.43 -12.41 -1.50
C ASP A 36 1.09 -12.34 -1.63
N ALA A 37 1.60 -11.68 -2.66
CA ALA A 37 3.04 -11.52 -2.84
C ALA A 37 3.66 -10.73 -1.68
N ILE A 38 3.03 -9.65 -1.23
CA ILE A 38 3.51 -8.85 -0.11
C ILE A 38 3.49 -9.64 1.19
N ARG A 39 2.42 -10.39 1.43
CA ARG A 39 2.29 -11.22 2.64
C ARG A 39 3.33 -12.34 2.69
N ASP A 40 3.60 -12.97 1.55
CA ASP A 40 4.48 -14.14 1.48
C ASP A 40 5.96 -13.76 1.47
N HIS A 41 6.32 -12.66 0.82
CA HIS A 41 7.72 -12.32 0.53
C HIS A 41 8.15 -10.95 1.05
N GLY A 42 7.25 -10.18 1.62
CA GLY A 42 7.49 -8.78 1.92
C GLY A 42 7.48 -7.93 0.65
N LEU A 43 7.67 -6.64 0.80
CA LEU A 43 7.71 -5.70 -0.30
C LEU A 43 9.15 -5.43 -0.72
N ARG A 44 9.49 -5.71 -1.97
CA ARG A 44 10.80 -5.43 -2.52
C ARG A 44 10.87 -3.99 -3.04
N ILE A 45 11.88 -3.27 -2.59
CA ILE A 45 12.16 -1.91 -3.06
C ILE A 45 13.49 -1.96 -3.80
N GLN A 46 13.45 -1.72 -5.10
CA GLN A 46 14.62 -1.72 -5.95
C GLN A 46 14.79 -0.34 -6.59
N THR A 47 15.90 0.31 -6.32
CA THR A 47 16.26 1.60 -6.89
C THR A 47 17.65 1.50 -7.50
N ARG A 48 18.16 2.60 -8.04
CA ARG A 48 19.51 2.63 -8.59
C ARG A 48 20.59 2.44 -7.53
N THR A 49 20.28 2.78 -6.28
CA THR A 49 21.26 2.79 -5.19
C THR A 49 21.11 1.66 -4.22
N PHE A 50 19.92 1.03 -4.17
CA PHE A 50 19.71 -0.08 -3.27
C PHE A 50 18.61 -1.03 -3.74
N ASP A 51 18.63 -2.24 -3.19
CA ASP A 51 17.63 -3.26 -3.37
C ASP A 51 17.40 -3.89 -2.00
N THR A 52 16.20 -3.77 -1.47
CA THR A 52 15.88 -4.28 -0.14
C THR A 52 14.43 -4.77 -0.08
N ARG A 53 14.12 -5.50 0.99
CA ARG A 53 12.76 -5.94 1.29
C ARG A 53 12.34 -5.39 2.63
N VAL A 54 11.08 -4.96 2.72
CA VAL A 54 10.48 -4.48 3.96
C VAL A 54 9.21 -5.25 4.26
N SER A 55 8.93 -5.43 5.53
CA SER A 55 7.65 -6.01 5.96
C SER A 55 6.57 -4.93 5.91
N ALA A 56 5.41 -5.30 5.39
CA ALA A 56 4.26 -4.41 5.34
C ALA A 56 2.98 -5.24 5.48
N HIS A 57 1.95 -4.61 6.00
CA HIS A 57 0.63 -5.22 6.04
C HIS A 57 -0.03 -5.12 4.66
N ALA A 58 -0.83 -6.11 4.31
CA ALA A 58 -1.54 -6.09 3.03
C ALA A 58 -2.92 -6.75 3.19
N SER A 59 -3.91 -6.19 2.53
CA SER A 59 -5.28 -6.70 2.57
C SER A 59 -6.00 -6.42 1.26
N THR A 60 -6.95 -7.26 0.91
CA THR A 60 -7.88 -7.02 -0.19
C THR A 60 -9.11 -6.24 0.26
N ASP A 61 -9.30 -6.08 1.56
CA ASP A 61 -10.46 -5.41 2.16
C ASP A 61 -10.12 -3.94 2.44
N ILE A 62 -10.83 -3.05 1.77
CA ILE A 62 -10.66 -1.61 1.92
C ILE A 62 -10.96 -1.14 3.36
N ALA A 63 -11.76 -1.86 4.11
CA ALA A 63 -12.04 -1.55 5.51
C ALA A 63 -10.78 -1.58 6.39
N ALA A 64 -9.73 -2.28 5.96
CA ALA A 64 -8.46 -2.31 6.67
C ALA A 64 -7.77 -0.94 6.72
N ALA A 65 -8.16 0.01 5.85
CA ALA A 65 -7.64 1.37 5.86
C ALA A 65 -8.24 2.24 6.97
N GLY A 66 -9.28 1.77 7.64
CA GLY A 66 -10.05 2.58 8.60
C GLY A 66 -9.26 3.06 9.81
N SER A 67 -8.17 2.40 10.16
CA SER A 67 -7.32 2.78 11.29
C SER A 67 -6.11 3.64 10.89
N ALA A 68 -5.96 3.98 9.63
CA ALA A 68 -4.82 4.75 9.15
C ALA A 68 -5.00 6.25 9.48
N ASP A 69 -3.89 6.91 9.78
CA ASP A 69 -3.87 8.35 9.97
C ASP A 69 -3.89 9.09 8.64
N VAL A 70 -3.25 8.51 7.62
CA VAL A 70 -3.19 9.06 6.27
C VAL A 70 -3.43 7.94 5.27
N VAL A 71 -4.26 8.22 4.26
CA VAL A 71 -4.55 7.27 3.19
C VAL A 71 -4.10 7.87 1.86
N PHE A 72 -3.23 7.15 1.15
CA PHE A 72 -2.82 7.50 -0.20
C PHE A 72 -3.64 6.71 -1.21
N ILE A 73 -4.27 7.40 -2.15
CA ILE A 73 -5.04 6.77 -3.22
C ILE A 73 -4.17 6.73 -4.47
N CYS A 74 -3.63 5.56 -4.77
CA CYS A 74 -2.70 5.33 -5.88
C CYS A 74 -3.30 4.42 -6.96
N VAL A 75 -4.61 4.46 -7.11
CA VAL A 75 -5.33 3.71 -8.15
C VAL A 75 -5.40 4.52 -9.43
N LYS A 76 -5.77 3.85 -10.52
CA LYS A 76 -6.01 4.54 -11.81
C LYS A 76 -7.13 5.57 -11.64
N ALA A 77 -7.06 6.66 -12.40
CA ALA A 77 -8.00 7.78 -12.29
C ALA A 77 -9.48 7.34 -12.36
N GLY A 78 -9.80 6.35 -13.18
CA GLY A 78 -11.16 5.81 -13.29
C GLY A 78 -11.66 5.09 -12.03
N ASP A 79 -10.75 4.66 -11.16
CA ASP A 79 -11.08 3.90 -9.95
C ASP A 79 -11.10 4.76 -8.69
N THR A 80 -10.69 6.03 -8.78
CA THR A 80 -10.53 6.92 -7.62
C THR A 80 -11.85 7.15 -6.87
N ALA A 81 -12.93 7.38 -7.61
CA ALA A 81 -14.24 7.63 -7.00
C ALA A 81 -14.75 6.40 -6.26
N GLU A 82 -14.56 5.21 -6.82
CA GLU A 82 -14.95 3.96 -6.18
C GLU A 82 -14.13 3.71 -4.92
N ALA A 83 -12.82 3.94 -4.98
CA ALA A 83 -11.94 3.80 -3.82
C ALA A 83 -12.36 4.75 -2.69
N ALA A 84 -12.66 6.00 -3.02
CA ALA A 84 -13.12 6.99 -2.05
C ALA A 84 -14.45 6.59 -1.41
N ARG A 85 -15.39 6.07 -2.21
CA ARG A 85 -16.67 5.56 -1.68
C ARG A 85 -16.47 4.38 -0.73
N GLY A 86 -15.55 3.48 -1.06
CA GLY A 86 -15.21 2.35 -0.19
C GLY A 86 -14.64 2.79 1.15
N LEU A 87 -13.95 3.92 1.20
CA LEU A 87 -13.45 4.54 2.42
C LEU A 87 -14.52 5.35 3.17
N ARG A 88 -15.65 5.60 2.55
CA ARG A 88 -16.73 6.41 3.11
C ARG A 88 -16.29 7.84 3.43
N LEU A 89 -15.49 8.39 2.55
CA LEU A 89 -15.05 9.78 2.64
C LEU A 89 -16.10 10.75 2.14
#